data_5853dbb4a7d80e2718ed3f55786bbdff
#
_entry.id   5853dbb4a7d80e2718ed3f55786bbdff
#
_cell.length_a   1.000
_cell.length_b   1.000
_cell.length_c   1.000
_cell.angle_alpha   90.00
_cell.angle_beta   90.00
_cell.angle_gamma   90.00
#
_symmetry.space_group_name_H-M   'P 1'
#
loop_
_entity.id
_entity.type
_entity.pdbx_description
1 polymer ?
#
loop_
_entity_poly.entity_id
_entity_poly.type
_entity_poly.pdbx_seq_one_letter_code
_entity_poly.pdbx_strand_id
1 'polypeptide(L)'
;MTHPTFKIYLLLLFTLLLQSCIDIVERIDLNKNRSGSFSLSVSITGKKFLFDLLNIGIDTEVLDDIVIMANDAADLLQQCEGISNVKVVTGSNKMTVALAFDFDNQHNLNRALYYMAGEEKTIFKPAIYKFKRTRFERKNITKFIKQAANGQKFELKPSLINYITEVNLPRPAKMAVPANASLHHSGFMVRVSGNLAEILENNTNTGIKVRY
;
A
#
# COMPACT_ATOMS: atom_id res chain seq x y z
N MET A 1 -35.50 -8.64 -30.82
CA MET A 1 -35.12 -7.19 -30.79
C MET A 1 -34.68 -6.85 -29.38
N THR A 2 -33.39 -6.81 -29.14
CA THR A 2 -32.82 -6.48 -27.79
C THR A 2 -32.80 -4.97 -27.68
N HIS A 3 -33.59 -4.38 -26.77
CA HIS A 3 -33.66 -2.93 -26.52
C HIS A 3 -32.26 -2.36 -26.29
N PRO A 4 -31.87 -1.28 -26.96
CA PRO A 4 -30.55 -0.65 -26.80
C PRO A 4 -30.28 -0.23 -25.34
N THR A 5 -31.33 0.11 -24.60
CA THR A 5 -31.27 0.42 -23.16
C THR A 5 -30.74 -0.74 -22.30
N PHE A 6 -31.10 -2.00 -22.61
CA PHE A 6 -30.61 -3.18 -21.86
C PHE A 6 -29.10 -3.35 -21.99
N LYS A 7 -28.53 -3.11 -23.18
CA LYS A 7 -27.08 -3.18 -23.41
C LYS A 7 -26.34 -2.10 -22.63
N ILE A 8 -26.91 -0.90 -22.50
CA ILE A 8 -26.32 0.20 -21.74
C ILE A 8 -26.31 -0.13 -20.25
N TYR A 9 -27.43 -0.66 -19.71
CA TYR A 9 -27.49 -1.08 -18.31
C TYR A 9 -26.53 -2.24 -18.01
N LEU A 10 -26.40 -3.19 -18.93
CA LEU A 10 -25.46 -4.30 -18.79
C LEU A 10 -24.00 -3.80 -18.83
N LEU A 11 -23.69 -2.84 -19.72
CA LEU A 11 -22.35 -2.23 -19.78
C LEU A 11 -22.05 -1.42 -18.51
N LEU A 12 -23.02 -0.67 -18.00
CA LEU A 12 -22.89 0.10 -16.77
C LEU A 12 -22.73 -0.80 -15.55
N LEU A 13 -23.47 -1.89 -15.49
CA LEU A 13 -23.31 -2.93 -14.46
C LEU A 13 -21.92 -3.56 -14.54
N PHE A 14 -21.42 -3.84 -15.74
CA PHE A 14 -20.10 -4.45 -15.96
C PHE A 14 -18.97 -3.50 -15.55
N THR A 15 -19.11 -2.18 -15.78
CA THR A 15 -18.11 -1.20 -15.33
C THR A 15 -18.07 -1.04 -13.80
N LEU A 16 -19.21 -1.22 -13.12
CA LEU A 16 -19.27 -1.23 -11.65
C LEU A 16 -18.60 -2.47 -11.03
N LEU A 17 -18.57 -3.59 -11.76
CA LEU A 17 -17.93 -4.83 -11.32
C LEU A 17 -16.39 -4.82 -11.51
N LEU A 18 -15.86 -3.88 -12.28
CA LEU A 18 -14.42 -3.75 -12.56
C LEU A 18 -13.66 -2.95 -11.50
N GLN A 19 -14.34 -2.41 -10.49
CA GLN A 19 -13.67 -1.67 -9.41
C GLN A 19 -13.05 -2.67 -8.42
N SER A 20 -11.78 -2.46 -8.13
CA SER A 20 -11.09 -3.16 -7.05
C SER A 20 -11.83 -2.90 -5.73
N CYS A 21 -11.96 -3.97 -4.95
CA CYS A 21 -12.73 -3.92 -3.70
C CYS A 21 -11.84 -3.66 -2.48
N ILE A 22 -10.54 -3.84 -2.62
CA ILE A 22 -9.57 -3.70 -1.53
C ILE A 22 -8.41 -2.83 -2.01
N ASP A 23 -8.12 -1.80 -1.27
CA ASP A 23 -6.95 -0.95 -1.49
C ASP A 23 -5.93 -1.17 -0.37
N ILE A 24 -4.71 -1.54 -0.74
CA ILE A 24 -3.54 -1.50 0.15
C ILE A 24 -2.76 -0.23 -0.21
N VAL A 25 -2.73 0.72 0.72
CA VAL A 25 -2.07 2.01 0.50
C VAL A 25 -0.85 2.13 1.39
N GLU A 26 0.30 2.23 0.76
CA GLU A 26 1.57 2.57 1.38
C GLU A 26 1.83 4.06 1.17
N ARG A 27 1.91 4.84 2.26
CA ARG A 27 2.17 6.27 2.21
C ARG A 27 3.43 6.63 2.97
N ILE A 28 4.21 7.51 2.37
CA ILE A 28 5.38 8.15 2.98
C ILE A 28 5.24 9.66 2.87
N ASP A 29 5.39 10.35 3.98
CA ASP A 29 5.49 11.81 4.05
C ASP A 29 6.91 12.19 4.44
N LEU A 30 7.64 12.85 3.53
CA LEU A 30 9.04 13.22 3.73
C LEU A 30 9.19 14.68 4.14
N ASN A 31 9.94 14.92 5.22
CA ASN A 31 10.37 16.24 5.66
C ASN A 31 11.67 16.68 4.97
N LYS A 32 11.98 17.99 5.02
CA LYS A 32 13.21 18.56 4.48
C LYS A 32 14.49 18.03 5.15
N ASN A 33 14.41 17.66 6.42
CA ASN A 33 15.50 17.06 7.21
C ASN A 33 15.65 15.54 6.99
N ARG A 34 14.83 14.92 6.13
CA ARG A 34 14.79 13.48 5.83
C ARG A 34 14.22 12.60 6.93
N SER A 35 13.59 13.16 7.95
CA SER A 35 12.63 12.47 8.77
C SER A 35 11.28 12.39 8.04
N GLY A 36 10.31 11.74 8.63
CA GLY A 36 8.97 11.70 8.04
C GLY A 36 8.03 10.77 8.76
N SER A 37 6.90 10.51 8.14
CA SER A 37 5.96 9.50 8.59
C SER A 37 5.74 8.42 7.53
N PHE A 38 5.42 7.24 7.99
CA PHE A 38 5.04 6.10 7.17
C PHE A 38 3.68 5.59 7.62
N SER A 39 2.85 5.21 6.67
CA SER A 39 1.64 4.45 6.98
C SER A 39 1.38 3.37 5.94
N LEU A 40 0.89 2.24 6.43
CA LEU A 40 0.36 1.15 5.61
C LEU A 40 -1.09 0.94 6.02
N SER A 41 -2.00 1.08 5.07
CA SER A 41 -3.42 0.89 5.32
C SER A 41 -4.04 -0.13 4.38
N VAL A 42 -4.99 -0.87 4.89
CA VAL A 42 -5.86 -1.76 4.14
C VAL A 42 -7.27 -1.20 4.25
N SER A 43 -7.89 -0.93 3.12
CA SER A 43 -9.26 -0.41 3.06
C SER A 43 -10.11 -1.28 2.16
N ILE A 44 -11.28 -1.66 2.64
CA ILE A 44 -12.31 -2.35 1.87
C ILE A 44 -13.26 -1.29 1.34
N THR A 45 -13.19 -0.99 0.04
CA THR A 45 -13.94 0.09 -0.62
C THR A 45 -15.23 -0.40 -1.26
N GLY A 46 -15.39 -1.72 -1.43
CA GLY A 46 -16.60 -2.35 -1.97
C GLY A 46 -17.79 -2.26 -1.01
N LYS A 47 -19.01 -2.10 -1.55
CA LYS A 47 -20.21 -2.23 -0.74
C LYS A 47 -20.37 -3.69 -0.31
N LYS A 48 -20.67 -3.96 0.96
CA LYS A 48 -20.93 -5.30 1.51
C LYS A 48 -21.86 -6.13 0.61
N PHE A 49 -22.86 -5.50 0.03
CA PHE A 49 -23.76 -6.09 -0.96
C PHE A 49 -23.03 -6.73 -2.16
N LEU A 50 -21.93 -6.13 -2.66
CA LEU A 50 -21.17 -6.70 -3.79
C LEU A 50 -20.36 -7.93 -3.35
N PHE A 51 -19.88 -7.95 -2.13
CA PHE A 51 -19.19 -9.12 -1.58
C PHE A 51 -20.16 -10.28 -1.38
N ASP A 52 -21.35 -10.00 -0.85
CA ASP A 52 -22.42 -10.98 -0.66
C ASP A 52 -22.90 -11.53 -2.03
N LEU A 53 -23.05 -10.64 -3.04
CA LEU A 53 -23.50 -11.02 -4.39
C LEU A 53 -22.47 -11.89 -5.12
N LEU A 54 -21.18 -11.62 -4.92
CA LEU A 54 -20.08 -12.34 -5.58
C LEU A 54 -19.66 -13.61 -4.81
N ASN A 55 -20.33 -13.91 -3.71
CA ASN A 55 -19.96 -15.01 -2.80
C ASN A 55 -18.48 -14.93 -2.35
N ILE A 56 -17.95 -13.71 -2.28
CA ILE A 56 -16.63 -13.43 -1.75
C ILE A 56 -16.83 -13.24 -0.25
N GLY A 57 -16.62 -14.29 0.51
CA GLY A 57 -16.66 -14.23 1.97
C GLY A 57 -15.54 -13.34 2.50
N ILE A 58 -15.78 -12.03 2.52
CA ILE A 58 -14.98 -11.16 3.40
C ILE A 58 -15.67 -11.26 4.75
N ASP A 59 -15.25 -12.26 5.49
CA ASP A 59 -15.68 -12.43 6.85
C ASP A 59 -15.08 -11.29 7.68
N THR A 60 -15.84 -10.80 8.66
CA THR A 60 -15.33 -9.82 9.63
C THR A 60 -14.05 -10.33 10.31
N GLU A 61 -13.87 -11.65 10.39
CA GLU A 61 -12.67 -12.32 10.89
C GLU A 61 -11.39 -11.89 10.15
N VAL A 62 -11.43 -11.70 8.83
CA VAL A 62 -10.24 -11.25 8.06
C VAL A 62 -9.78 -9.86 8.49
N LEU A 63 -10.71 -8.96 8.82
CA LEU A 63 -10.36 -7.63 9.31
C LEU A 63 -9.85 -7.66 10.75
N ASP A 64 -10.43 -8.53 11.58
CA ASP A 64 -9.96 -8.72 12.95
C ASP A 64 -8.54 -9.30 12.96
N ASP A 65 -8.21 -10.22 12.06
CA ASP A 65 -6.85 -10.74 11.86
C ASP A 65 -5.88 -9.62 11.43
N ILE A 66 -6.29 -8.75 10.50
CA ILE A 66 -5.48 -7.60 10.08
C ILE A 66 -5.24 -6.64 11.25
N VAL A 67 -6.24 -6.41 12.11
CA VAL A 67 -6.10 -5.58 13.31
C VAL A 67 -5.10 -6.21 14.29
N ILE A 68 -5.18 -7.52 14.53
CA ILE A 68 -4.23 -8.25 15.38
C ILE A 68 -2.81 -8.11 14.82
N MET A 69 -2.60 -8.41 13.55
CA MET A 69 -1.30 -8.26 12.88
C MET A 69 -0.75 -6.83 12.95
N ALA A 70 -1.62 -5.82 12.81
CA ALA A 70 -1.23 -4.42 12.89
C ALA A 70 -0.81 -4.03 14.32
N ASN A 71 -1.49 -4.56 15.34
CA ASN A 71 -1.12 -4.33 16.74
C ASN A 71 0.21 -5.02 17.10
N ASP A 72 0.41 -6.28 16.69
CA ASP A 72 1.66 -7.02 16.88
C ASP A 72 2.84 -6.27 16.23
N ALA A 73 2.63 -5.76 15.02
CA ALA A 73 3.63 -4.94 14.34
C ALA A 73 3.88 -3.61 15.07
N ALA A 74 2.84 -2.98 15.62
CA ALA A 74 2.96 -1.75 16.39
C ALA A 74 3.79 -1.96 17.66
N ASP A 75 3.58 -3.05 18.39
CA ASP A 75 4.33 -3.39 19.60
C ASP A 75 5.82 -3.61 19.30
N LEU A 76 6.14 -4.25 18.18
CA LEU A 76 7.53 -4.40 17.72
C LEU A 76 8.13 -3.04 17.36
N LEU A 77 7.38 -2.18 16.66
CA LEU A 77 7.84 -0.87 16.21
C LEU A 77 8.11 0.10 17.37
N GLN A 78 7.35 0.03 18.47
CA GLN A 78 7.56 0.86 19.65
C GLN A 78 8.95 0.63 20.29
N GLN A 79 9.56 -0.53 20.05
CA GLN A 79 10.89 -0.89 20.54
C GLN A 79 12.01 -0.49 19.56
N CYS A 80 11.65 0.00 18.36
CA CYS A 80 12.64 0.35 17.35
C CYS A 80 13.19 1.76 17.60
N GLU A 81 14.52 1.88 17.70
CA GLU A 81 15.21 3.16 17.82
C GLU A 81 14.89 4.09 16.63
N GLY A 82 14.57 5.35 16.92
CA GLY A 82 14.24 6.38 15.93
C GLY A 82 12.90 6.20 15.22
N ILE A 83 12.03 5.38 15.82
CA ILE A 83 10.61 5.26 15.50
C ILE A 83 9.80 5.86 16.66
N SER A 84 8.78 6.63 16.34
CA SER A 84 7.90 7.26 17.31
C SER A 84 6.47 7.36 16.78
N ASN A 85 5.54 7.79 17.64
CA ASN A 85 4.14 8.01 17.32
C ASN A 85 3.48 6.79 16.64
N VAL A 86 3.88 5.58 17.04
CA VAL A 86 3.31 4.33 16.50
C VAL A 86 1.86 4.22 16.91
N LYS A 87 0.98 4.00 15.94
CA LYS A 87 -0.46 3.87 16.18
C LYS A 87 -1.11 2.96 15.16
N VAL A 88 -2.10 2.22 15.62
CA VAL A 88 -3.06 1.50 14.80
C VAL A 88 -4.36 2.30 14.78
N VAL A 89 -4.88 2.57 13.60
CA VAL A 89 -6.12 3.34 13.41
C VAL A 89 -7.11 2.45 12.67
N THR A 90 -8.29 2.28 13.27
CA THR A 90 -9.41 1.58 12.63
C THR A 90 -10.44 2.62 12.21
N GLY A 91 -10.88 2.59 10.96
CA GLY A 91 -11.94 3.45 10.47
C GLY A 91 -13.27 3.23 11.20
N SER A 92 -14.12 4.25 11.25
CA SER A 92 -15.40 4.23 11.97
C SER A 92 -16.36 3.12 11.54
N ASN A 93 -16.25 2.66 10.30
CA ASN A 93 -17.02 1.55 9.74
C ASN A 93 -16.30 0.19 9.84
N LYS A 94 -15.16 0.10 10.55
CA LYS A 94 -14.27 -1.06 10.62
C LYS A 94 -13.77 -1.60 9.26
N MET A 95 -13.97 -0.84 8.18
CA MET A 95 -13.54 -1.26 6.83
C MET A 95 -12.16 -0.72 6.44
N THR A 96 -11.47 -0.06 7.35
CA THR A 96 -10.11 0.44 7.15
C THR A 96 -9.30 0.19 8.40
N VAL A 97 -8.13 -0.39 8.21
CA VAL A 97 -7.10 -0.55 9.25
C VAL A 97 -5.82 0.08 8.74
N ALA A 98 -5.20 0.92 9.55
CA ALA A 98 -3.93 1.55 9.21
C ALA A 98 -2.94 1.44 10.37
N LEU A 99 -1.71 1.05 10.07
CA LEU A 99 -0.56 1.17 10.95
C LEU A 99 0.24 2.37 10.50
N ALA A 100 0.53 3.30 11.40
CA ALA A 100 1.28 4.51 11.12
C ALA A 100 2.36 4.77 12.18
N PHE A 101 3.47 5.37 11.78
CA PHE A 101 4.55 5.78 12.66
C PHE A 101 5.40 6.88 12.05
N ASP A 102 6.12 7.61 12.89
CA ASP A 102 7.13 8.57 12.47
C ASP A 102 8.54 7.94 12.54
N PHE A 103 9.43 8.41 11.66
CA PHE A 103 10.81 7.98 11.61
C PHE A 103 11.78 9.16 11.54
N ASP A 104 12.92 9.05 12.20
CA ASP A 104 13.93 10.12 12.22
C ASP A 104 14.74 10.19 10.94
N ASN A 105 14.98 9.04 10.30
CA ASN A 105 15.84 8.96 9.12
C ASN A 105 15.59 7.67 8.32
N GLN A 106 16.20 7.62 7.14
CA GLN A 106 16.10 6.49 6.21
C GLN A 106 16.52 5.15 6.82
N HIS A 107 17.55 5.12 7.68
CA HIS A 107 18.05 3.88 8.27
C HIS A 107 17.00 3.26 9.20
N ASN A 108 16.41 4.11 10.06
CA ASN A 108 15.39 3.68 11.01
C ASN A 108 14.11 3.23 10.30
N LEU A 109 13.66 3.94 9.25
CA LEU A 109 12.56 3.47 8.42
C LEU A 109 12.84 2.07 7.83
N ASN A 110 13.99 1.88 7.19
CA ASN A 110 14.31 0.58 6.59
C ASN A 110 14.40 -0.54 7.65
N ARG A 111 14.91 -0.24 8.85
CA ARG A 111 14.94 -1.18 9.95
C ARG A 111 13.53 -1.56 10.39
N ALA A 112 12.66 -0.57 10.61
CA ALA A 112 11.26 -0.77 10.98
C ALA A 112 10.53 -1.69 9.99
N LEU A 113 10.70 -1.47 8.69
CA LEU A 113 10.05 -2.30 7.65
C LEU A 113 10.53 -3.76 7.68
N TYR A 114 11.79 -4.01 7.97
CA TYR A 114 12.28 -5.39 8.14
C TYR A 114 11.72 -6.03 9.40
N TYR A 115 11.60 -5.29 10.51
CA TYR A 115 10.95 -5.78 11.73
C TYR A 115 9.49 -6.13 11.50
N MET A 116 8.73 -5.28 10.79
CA MET A 116 7.34 -5.58 10.40
C MET A 116 7.22 -6.86 9.56
N ALA A 117 8.25 -7.18 8.76
CA ALA A 117 8.31 -8.41 7.98
C ALA A 117 8.80 -9.64 8.79
N GLY A 118 8.97 -9.51 10.11
CA GLY A 118 9.50 -10.57 10.99
C GLY A 118 10.99 -10.83 10.78
N GLU A 119 11.73 -9.87 10.23
CA GLU A 119 13.14 -10.03 9.89
C GLU A 119 14.01 -8.92 10.50
N GLU A 120 15.20 -9.26 11.00
CA GLU A 120 16.17 -8.26 11.39
C GLU A 120 16.84 -7.60 10.19
N LYS A 121 17.01 -6.28 10.25
CA LYS A 121 17.77 -5.53 9.25
C LYS A 121 19.27 -5.72 9.50
N THR A 122 19.93 -6.47 8.63
CA THR A 122 21.38 -6.65 8.61
C THR A 122 22.05 -5.76 7.56
N ILE A 123 23.38 -5.62 7.64
CA ILE A 123 24.17 -4.86 6.65
C ILE A 123 24.07 -5.43 5.23
N PHE A 124 23.79 -6.72 5.11
CA PHE A 124 23.66 -7.42 3.82
C PHE A 124 22.27 -7.25 3.20
N LYS A 125 21.25 -6.85 3.95
CA LYS A 125 19.89 -6.64 3.43
C LYS A 125 19.81 -5.29 2.75
N PRO A 126 19.27 -5.22 1.51
CA PRO A 126 19.21 -3.98 0.77
C PRO A 126 18.25 -2.96 1.42
N ALA A 127 18.58 -1.69 1.37
CA ALA A 127 17.64 -0.65 1.77
C ALA A 127 16.45 -0.62 0.82
N ILE A 128 15.22 -0.69 1.33
CA ILE A 128 13.97 -0.58 0.57
C ILE A 128 13.80 0.87 0.09
N TYR A 129 14.02 1.82 0.99
CA TYR A 129 13.94 3.25 0.73
C TYR A 129 15.30 3.92 0.78
N LYS A 130 15.52 4.88 -0.13
CA LYS A 130 16.71 5.73 -0.15
C LYS A 130 16.30 7.19 -0.39
N PHE A 131 16.71 8.07 0.52
CA PHE A 131 16.46 9.50 0.42
C PHE A 131 17.77 10.26 0.29
N LYS A 132 17.83 11.14 -0.70
CA LYS A 132 18.89 12.15 -0.83
C LYS A 132 18.25 13.54 -0.87
N ARG A 133 19.06 14.59 -0.82
CA ARG A 133 18.56 15.98 -0.81
C ARG A 133 17.59 16.32 -1.97
N THR A 134 17.74 15.65 -3.10
CA THR A 134 16.97 15.92 -4.34
C THR A 134 16.44 14.64 -5.00
N ARG A 135 16.48 13.52 -4.30
CA ARG A 135 16.07 12.24 -4.87
C ARG A 135 15.43 11.37 -3.80
N PHE A 136 14.31 10.77 -4.18
CA PHE A 136 13.68 9.66 -3.49
C PHE A 136 13.76 8.41 -4.36
N GLU A 137 14.04 7.27 -3.76
CA GLU A 137 14.02 5.97 -4.41
C GLU A 137 13.39 4.95 -3.46
N ARG A 138 12.37 4.26 -3.93
CA ARG A 138 11.85 3.04 -3.36
C ARG A 138 12.22 1.89 -4.27
N LYS A 139 12.88 0.88 -3.74
CA LYS A 139 13.25 -0.31 -4.53
C LYS A 139 12.02 -1.11 -4.94
N ASN A 140 12.19 -1.90 -5.97
CA ASN A 140 11.19 -2.88 -6.36
C ASN A 140 11.00 -3.91 -5.24
N ILE A 141 9.79 -4.00 -4.67
CA ILE A 141 9.43 -4.92 -3.60
C ILE A 141 8.56 -6.09 -4.08
N THR A 142 8.40 -6.27 -5.39
CA THR A 142 7.60 -7.36 -5.97
C THR A 142 7.96 -8.73 -5.38
N LYS A 143 9.25 -8.98 -5.13
CA LYS A 143 9.69 -10.24 -4.48
C LYS A 143 9.13 -10.39 -3.07
N PHE A 144 9.12 -9.32 -2.26
CA PHE A 144 8.55 -9.34 -0.89
C PHE A 144 7.04 -9.56 -0.94
N ILE A 145 6.34 -8.88 -1.85
CA ILE A 145 4.90 -9.06 -2.06
C ILE A 145 4.60 -10.52 -2.43
N LYS A 146 5.38 -11.12 -3.34
CA LYS A 146 5.24 -12.52 -3.72
C LYS A 146 5.49 -13.49 -2.56
N GLN A 147 6.50 -13.25 -1.75
CA GLN A 147 6.79 -14.07 -0.57
C GLN A 147 5.66 -13.99 0.44
N ALA A 148 5.16 -12.79 0.73
CA ALA A 148 4.02 -12.59 1.62
C ALA A 148 2.76 -13.29 1.10
N ALA A 149 2.47 -13.17 -0.20
CA ALA A 149 1.32 -13.81 -0.82
C ALA A 149 1.41 -15.34 -0.81
N ASN A 150 2.59 -15.92 -1.03
CA ASN A 150 2.79 -17.37 -1.03
C ASN A 150 2.73 -18.01 0.36
N GLY A 151 3.01 -17.25 1.41
CA GLY A 151 2.97 -17.70 2.81
C GLY A 151 1.57 -17.71 3.41
N GLN A 152 0.62 -17.08 2.76
CA GLN A 152 -0.76 -16.95 3.25
C GLN A 152 -1.71 -17.67 2.29
N LYS A 153 -2.62 -18.48 2.82
CA LYS A 153 -3.78 -18.97 2.08
C LYS A 153 -4.77 -17.80 1.92
N PHE A 154 -4.47 -16.89 0.99
CA PHE A 154 -5.44 -15.84 0.68
C PHE A 154 -6.63 -16.47 -0.04
N GLU A 155 -7.77 -16.48 0.60
CA GLU A 155 -9.06 -16.78 -0.05
C GLU A 155 -9.49 -15.65 -1.00
N LEU A 156 -8.87 -14.46 -0.86
CA LEU A 156 -9.14 -13.28 -1.68
C LEU A 156 -8.43 -13.36 -3.03
N LYS A 157 -9.18 -13.13 -4.10
CA LYS A 157 -8.63 -13.07 -5.46
C LYS A 157 -7.70 -11.84 -5.59
N PRO A 158 -6.41 -12.00 -5.96
CA PRO A 158 -5.48 -10.88 -6.11
C PRO A 158 -5.96 -9.80 -7.09
N SER A 159 -6.81 -10.15 -8.06
CA SER A 159 -7.41 -9.21 -9.02
C SER A 159 -8.36 -8.18 -8.39
N LEU A 160 -8.82 -8.42 -7.16
CA LEU A 160 -9.68 -7.50 -6.42
C LEU A 160 -8.87 -6.53 -5.54
N ILE A 161 -7.55 -6.64 -5.53
CA ILE A 161 -6.67 -5.87 -4.66
C ILE A 161 -5.86 -4.87 -5.48
N ASN A 162 -5.96 -3.59 -5.16
CA ASN A 162 -5.04 -2.57 -5.63
C ASN A 162 -3.92 -2.36 -4.61
N TYR A 163 -2.72 -2.23 -5.12
CA TYR A 163 -1.58 -1.77 -4.35
C TYR A 163 -1.21 -0.35 -4.80
N ILE A 164 -1.25 0.58 -3.86
CA ILE A 164 -1.06 2.01 -4.10
C ILE A 164 0.12 2.48 -3.26
N THR A 165 1.07 3.18 -3.88
CA THR A 165 2.14 3.86 -3.17
C THR A 165 2.00 5.37 -3.36
N GLU A 166 1.93 6.11 -2.27
CA GLU A 166 1.89 7.57 -2.23
C GLU A 166 3.14 8.11 -1.54
N VAL A 167 3.80 9.05 -2.19
CA VAL A 167 5.00 9.69 -1.67
C VAL A 167 4.79 11.19 -1.65
N ASN A 168 4.66 11.78 -0.47
CA ASN A 168 4.64 13.20 -0.26
C ASN A 168 6.07 13.72 -0.10
N LEU A 169 6.43 14.67 -0.94
CA LEU A 169 7.78 15.19 -1.09
C LEU A 169 7.93 16.55 -0.43
N PRO A 170 9.11 16.90 0.12
CA PRO A 170 9.35 18.23 0.69
C PRO A 170 9.49 19.34 -0.37
N ARG A 171 9.52 18.98 -1.65
CA ARG A 171 9.58 19.87 -2.81
C ARG A 171 8.86 19.22 -3.99
N PRO A 172 8.39 20.01 -4.97
CA PRO A 172 7.73 19.45 -6.16
C PRO A 172 8.64 18.51 -6.96
N ALA A 173 8.09 17.41 -7.41
CA ALA A 173 8.76 16.48 -8.30
C ALA A 173 9.04 17.12 -9.66
N LYS A 174 10.25 16.95 -10.15
CA LYS A 174 10.67 17.35 -11.52
C LYS A 174 10.55 16.17 -12.48
N MET A 175 10.72 14.95 -11.96
CA MET A 175 10.65 13.72 -12.73
C MET A 175 10.26 12.57 -11.80
N ALA A 176 9.36 11.72 -12.25
CA ALA A 176 9.00 10.48 -11.58
C ALA A 176 9.07 9.29 -12.56
N VAL A 177 9.48 8.14 -12.04
CA VAL A 177 9.51 6.83 -12.73
C VAL A 177 8.88 5.84 -11.78
N PRO A 178 8.01 4.94 -12.21
CA PRO A 178 7.69 4.55 -13.59
C PRO A 178 6.80 5.56 -14.33
N ALA A 179 6.62 5.34 -15.63
CA ALA A 179 5.86 6.26 -16.50
C ALA A 179 4.37 6.38 -16.11
N ASN A 180 3.82 5.39 -15.42
CA ASN A 180 2.44 5.42 -14.89
C ASN A 180 2.32 6.15 -13.54
N ALA A 181 3.42 6.75 -13.03
CA ALA A 181 3.35 7.58 -11.86
C ALA A 181 2.55 8.87 -12.15
N SER A 182 1.56 9.15 -11.32
CA SER A 182 0.79 10.38 -11.38
C SER A 182 1.31 11.41 -10.38
N LEU A 183 1.32 12.69 -10.79
CA LEU A 183 1.70 13.80 -9.94
C LEU A 183 0.45 14.53 -9.45
N HIS A 184 0.36 14.73 -8.16
CA HIS A 184 -0.75 15.42 -7.50
C HIS A 184 -0.25 16.59 -6.66
N HIS A 185 -1.14 17.47 -6.23
CA HIS A 185 -0.83 18.62 -5.38
C HIS A 185 0.34 19.44 -5.91
N SER A 186 0.26 19.86 -7.20
CA SER A 186 1.32 20.64 -7.87
C SER A 186 2.69 19.97 -7.83
N GLY A 187 2.71 18.63 -7.90
CA GLY A 187 3.94 17.84 -7.91
C GLY A 187 4.50 17.48 -6.53
N PHE A 188 3.87 17.89 -5.43
CA PHE A 188 4.32 17.51 -4.08
C PHE A 188 3.98 16.07 -3.73
N MET A 189 3.03 15.44 -4.41
CA MET A 189 2.70 14.04 -4.20
C MET A 189 2.90 13.25 -5.49
N VAL A 190 3.58 12.11 -5.36
CA VAL A 190 3.73 11.10 -6.41
C VAL A 190 2.91 9.88 -6.00
N ARG A 191 2.00 9.43 -6.88
CA ARG A 191 1.19 8.24 -6.68
C ARG A 191 1.47 7.23 -7.78
N VAL A 192 1.68 5.97 -7.38
CA VAL A 192 1.79 4.81 -8.27
C VAL A 192 0.78 3.78 -7.80
N SER A 193 -0.02 3.27 -8.72
CA SER A 193 -0.98 2.21 -8.43
C SER A 193 -0.84 1.06 -9.42
N GLY A 194 -1.16 -0.14 -8.96
CA GLY A 194 -1.18 -1.34 -9.77
C GLY A 194 -2.10 -2.39 -9.16
N ASN A 195 -2.63 -3.28 -9.99
CA ASN A 195 -3.40 -4.42 -9.52
C ASN A 195 -2.46 -5.50 -8.96
N LEU A 196 -2.82 -6.10 -7.83
CA LEU A 196 -1.98 -7.10 -7.18
C LEU A 196 -1.76 -8.34 -8.06
N ALA A 197 -2.77 -8.78 -8.83
CA ALA A 197 -2.61 -9.90 -9.76
C ALA A 197 -1.53 -9.60 -10.81
N GLU A 198 -1.54 -8.40 -11.41
CA GLU A 198 -0.52 -7.99 -12.38
C GLU A 198 0.89 -7.95 -11.76
N ILE A 199 1.01 -7.50 -10.50
CA ILE A 199 2.27 -7.49 -9.77
C ILE A 199 2.78 -8.92 -9.55
N LEU A 200 1.90 -9.84 -9.19
CA LEU A 200 2.23 -11.23 -8.93
C LEU A 200 2.55 -12.03 -10.21
N GLU A 201 1.77 -11.85 -11.26
CA GLU A 201 1.90 -12.61 -12.52
C GLU A 201 3.03 -12.07 -13.42
N ASN A 202 3.04 -10.76 -13.64
CA ASN A 202 3.89 -10.13 -14.66
C ASN A 202 5.24 -9.60 -14.14
N ASN A 203 5.60 -9.86 -12.88
CA ASN A 203 6.78 -9.26 -12.25
C ASN A 203 6.84 -7.73 -12.40
N THR A 204 5.70 -7.07 -12.37
CA THR A 204 5.59 -5.62 -12.53
C THR A 204 6.55 -4.92 -11.56
N ASN A 205 7.33 -4.00 -12.08
CA ASN A 205 8.28 -3.24 -11.28
C ASN A 205 7.55 -2.24 -10.38
N THR A 206 7.50 -2.51 -9.10
CA THR A 206 6.90 -1.62 -8.09
C THR A 206 7.86 -0.51 -7.61
N GLY A 207 9.09 -0.46 -8.13
CA GLY A 207 10.08 0.53 -7.73
C GLY A 207 9.72 1.94 -8.19
N ILE A 208 10.02 2.94 -7.36
CA ILE A 208 9.74 4.35 -7.63
C ILE A 208 11.04 5.13 -7.54
N LYS A 209 11.29 6.03 -8.50
CA LYS A 209 12.38 6.98 -8.46
C LYS A 209 11.84 8.37 -8.76
N VAL A 210 12.12 9.33 -7.88
CA VAL A 210 11.68 10.70 -8.02
C VAL A 210 12.88 11.63 -7.88
N ARG A 211 12.95 12.64 -8.74
CA ARG A 211 13.82 13.83 -8.58
C ARG A 211 12.93 15.02 -8.19
N TYR A 212 13.31 15.76 -7.16
CA TYR A 212 12.58 16.93 -6.66
C TYR A 212 13.51 18.08 -6.20
#